data_56c38af773b4db7613dc7072f95191d8
#
_entry.id   56c38af773b4db7613dc7072f95191d8
#
_cell.length_a   1.000
_cell.length_b   1.000
_cell.length_c   1.000
_cell.angle_alpha   90.00
_cell.angle_beta   90.00
_cell.angle_gamma   90.00
#
_symmetry.space_group_name_H-M   'P 1'
#
loop_
_entity.id
_entity.type
_entity.pdbx_description
1 polymer ?
#
loop_
_entity_poly.entity_id
_entity_poly.type
_entity_poly.pdbx_seq_one_letter_code
_entity_poly.pdbx_strand_id
1 'polypeptide(L)'
;MSEKRDPRAWRLDEDPFEKMENNSKTHTRARDDGNWRKPHIRVVTGNAGQPFFRVFNSPSGAQSIPLHKGSIWHFSKTEVQQLTQATIAFTIALAFMTTGGIFGALSNPLSFIIGGIVYFIALSPAFVLHELAHKFAARNYGCWAEFRASPSGLRFGVILAAITGIVFMAPGAVMVAGNTTTSQFGKIALAGPVTNVALWLLGLLVVLLGLTDVSLVATIIKPWMWGNAVLGTFNMIPLGPLDGRKIKRWSQTIFYFWAVVCCSLIWFNLNHLNGLIA
;
A
#
# COMPACT_ATOMS: atom_id res chain seq x y z
N MET A 1 13.02 12.99 33.87
CA MET A 1 13.82 13.82 32.97
C MET A 1 13.05 13.94 31.67
N SER A 2 12.45 15.10 31.42
CA SER A 2 11.72 15.37 30.17
C SER A 2 12.76 15.64 29.09
N GLU A 3 12.92 14.68 28.19
CA GLU A 3 13.76 14.81 27.00
C GLU A 3 13.17 15.94 26.13
N LYS A 4 13.79 17.11 26.12
CA LYS A 4 13.41 18.21 25.23
C LYS A 4 13.61 17.75 23.80
N ARG A 5 12.54 17.39 23.12
CA ARG A 5 12.54 17.12 21.67
C ARG A 5 13.07 18.33 20.91
N ASP A 6 13.97 18.10 19.96
CA ASP A 6 14.49 19.15 19.07
C ASP A 6 13.29 19.84 18.38
N PRO A 7 13.16 21.19 18.50
CA PRO A 7 12.06 21.91 17.83
C PRO A 7 11.99 21.71 16.32
N ARG A 8 13.07 21.24 15.68
CA ARG A 8 13.12 20.90 14.26
C ARG A 8 12.42 19.56 13.98
N ALA A 9 12.27 18.68 14.97
CA ALA A 9 11.57 17.41 14.82
C ALA A 9 10.07 17.63 14.51
N TRP A 10 9.47 18.69 15.02
CA TRP A 10 8.08 19.05 14.76
C TRP A 10 7.82 19.43 13.28
N ARG A 11 8.81 20.00 12.59
CA ARG A 11 8.70 20.32 11.16
C ARG A 11 8.79 19.10 10.25
N LEU A 12 9.31 17.98 10.76
CA LEU A 12 9.43 16.72 10.04
C LEU A 12 8.17 15.83 10.19
N ASP A 13 7.35 16.14 11.21
CA ASP A 13 6.07 15.47 11.45
C ASP A 13 4.92 16.06 10.61
N GLU A 14 5.15 17.24 10.00
CA GLU A 14 4.19 17.87 9.09
C GLU A 14 4.36 17.28 7.69
N ASP A 15 3.24 16.93 7.05
CA ASP A 15 3.23 16.43 5.68
C ASP A 15 3.82 17.50 4.72
N PRO A 16 4.96 17.25 4.07
CA PRO A 16 5.56 18.23 3.18
C PRO A 16 4.67 18.55 1.96
N PHE A 17 3.69 17.68 1.64
CA PHE A 17 2.75 17.88 0.54
C PHE A 17 1.54 18.72 0.94
N GLU A 18 1.11 18.68 2.19
CA GLU A 18 0.00 19.48 2.71
C GLU A 18 0.32 21.00 2.69
N LYS A 19 1.57 21.36 2.98
CA LYS A 19 2.06 22.74 2.84
C LYS A 19 2.08 23.24 1.39
N MET A 20 2.35 22.35 0.43
CA MET A 20 2.33 22.69 -0.99
C MET A 20 0.90 22.93 -1.49
N GLU A 21 -0.07 22.17 -1.00
CA GLU A 21 -1.49 22.30 -1.38
C GLU A 21 -2.11 23.58 -0.80
N ASN A 22 -1.79 23.93 0.43
CA ASN A 22 -2.25 25.16 1.05
C ASN A 22 -1.63 26.42 0.42
N ASN A 23 -0.36 26.36 -0.01
CA ASN A 23 0.27 27.45 -0.74
C ASN A 23 -0.31 27.64 -2.15
N SER A 24 -0.86 26.59 -2.77
CA SER A 24 -1.51 26.71 -4.09
C SER A 24 -2.87 27.45 -4.04
N LYS A 25 -3.54 27.46 -2.89
CA LYS A 25 -4.84 28.11 -2.67
C LYS A 25 -4.72 29.62 -2.42
N THR A 26 -3.54 30.11 -2.08
CA THR A 26 -3.28 31.52 -1.75
C THR A 26 -2.70 32.37 -2.89
N HIS A 27 -2.65 31.85 -4.12
CA HIS A 27 -2.22 32.66 -5.27
C HIS A 27 -3.31 33.66 -5.70
N THR A 28 -3.40 34.78 -4.97
CA THR A 28 -3.79 36.05 -5.56
C THR A 28 -2.84 36.33 -6.74
N ARG A 29 -3.43 36.64 -7.90
CA ARG A 29 -2.71 37.02 -9.12
C ARG A 29 -1.58 38.01 -8.79
N ALA A 30 -0.34 37.50 -8.70
CA ALA A 30 0.83 38.34 -8.68
C ALA A 30 0.91 39.01 -10.06
N ARG A 31 1.01 40.36 -10.09
CA ARG A 31 1.31 41.13 -11.27
C ARG A 31 2.57 40.54 -11.92
N ASP A 32 2.49 40.27 -13.21
CA ASP A 32 3.62 39.85 -14.04
C ASP A 32 4.66 40.96 -14.05
N ASP A 33 5.77 40.79 -13.35
CA ASP A 33 6.88 41.74 -13.26
C ASP A 33 7.97 41.48 -14.33
N GLY A 34 7.67 40.66 -15.33
CA GLY A 34 8.56 40.38 -16.47
C GLY A 34 9.82 39.59 -16.12
N ASN A 35 10.01 39.12 -14.87
CA ASN A 35 11.21 38.42 -14.46
C ASN A 35 11.10 36.91 -14.67
N TRP A 36 11.36 36.42 -15.86
CA TRP A 36 11.26 35.01 -16.29
C TRP A 36 12.30 34.05 -15.70
N ARG A 37 13.08 34.47 -14.71
CA ARG A 37 14.09 33.62 -14.02
C ARG A 37 13.56 32.88 -12.81
N LYS A 38 12.27 32.60 -12.73
CA LYS A 38 11.74 31.71 -11.70
C LYS A 38 12.04 30.26 -12.08
N PRO A 39 12.51 29.40 -11.14
CA PRO A 39 12.74 28.00 -11.43
C PRO A 39 11.44 27.36 -11.89
N HIS A 40 11.43 26.84 -13.11
CA HIS A 40 10.28 26.09 -13.62
C HIS A 40 10.20 24.77 -12.84
N ILE A 41 9.29 24.71 -11.86
CA ILE A 41 8.84 23.45 -11.31
C ILE A 41 8.03 22.79 -12.42
N ARG A 42 8.64 21.90 -13.17
CA ARG A 42 7.93 21.04 -14.12
C ARG A 42 7.10 20.06 -13.30
N VAL A 43 5.86 20.44 -13.02
CA VAL A 43 4.85 19.51 -12.56
C VAL A 43 4.56 18.60 -13.75
N VAL A 44 5.14 17.42 -13.78
CA VAL A 44 4.72 16.39 -14.74
C VAL A 44 3.37 15.88 -14.23
N THR A 45 2.30 16.54 -14.65
CA THR A 45 0.94 16.01 -14.52
C THR A 45 0.87 14.79 -15.43
N GLY A 46 1.07 13.60 -14.85
CA GLY A 46 0.66 12.37 -15.51
C GLY A 46 -0.85 12.41 -15.70
N ASN A 47 -1.32 11.95 -16.87
CA ASN A 47 -2.73 11.84 -17.21
C ASN A 47 -3.56 11.28 -16.04
N ALA A 48 -4.79 11.83 -15.91
CA ALA A 48 -5.76 11.49 -14.88
C ALA A 48 -5.81 9.98 -14.58
N GLY A 49 -5.51 9.61 -13.33
CA GLY A 49 -5.59 8.22 -12.87
C GLY A 49 -4.30 7.63 -12.30
N GLN A 50 -3.17 8.33 -12.32
CA GLN A 50 -1.93 7.81 -11.71
C GLN A 50 -1.73 8.36 -10.29
N PRO A 51 -1.49 7.53 -9.29
CA PRO A 51 -1.04 7.99 -8.00
C PRO A 51 0.34 8.65 -8.17
N PHE A 52 0.46 9.84 -7.61
CA PHE A 52 1.56 10.76 -7.84
C PHE A 52 2.88 10.23 -7.28
N PHE A 53 3.82 9.85 -8.16
CA PHE A 53 5.23 9.83 -7.81
C PHE A 53 5.85 11.14 -8.31
N ARG A 54 6.03 12.11 -7.43
CA ARG A 54 6.85 13.29 -7.74
C ARG A 54 8.32 12.91 -7.56
N VAL A 55 9.02 12.62 -8.65
CA VAL A 55 10.47 12.57 -8.66
C VAL A 55 10.95 14.01 -8.86
N PHE A 56 11.47 14.60 -7.80
CA PHE A 56 12.14 15.90 -7.89
C PHE A 56 13.55 15.70 -8.45
N ASN A 57 13.71 15.83 -9.76
CA ASN A 57 15.01 16.11 -10.35
C ASN A 57 15.16 17.63 -10.42
N SER A 58 15.87 18.22 -9.45
CA SER A 58 16.26 19.61 -9.52
C SER A 58 17.70 19.75 -10.04
N PRO A 59 17.92 20.47 -11.15
CA PRO A 59 19.25 21.03 -11.40
C PRO A 59 19.40 22.26 -10.52
N SER A 60 20.43 22.27 -9.69
CA SER A 60 21.01 23.38 -8.94
C SER A 60 20.03 24.39 -8.32
N GLY A 61 19.67 24.18 -7.08
CA GLY A 61 18.82 25.06 -6.27
C GLY A 61 17.75 24.36 -5.45
N ALA A 62 17.70 23.04 -5.47
CA ALA A 62 16.77 22.27 -4.68
C ALA A 62 17.03 22.48 -3.19
N GLN A 63 16.01 22.98 -2.50
CA GLN A 63 15.95 22.78 -1.05
C GLN A 63 16.06 21.27 -0.81
N SER A 64 17.14 20.85 -0.17
CA SER A 64 17.31 19.46 0.23
C SER A 64 16.14 19.07 1.11
N ILE A 65 15.32 18.11 0.65
CA ILE A 65 14.29 17.53 1.50
C ILE A 65 15.04 16.97 2.72
N PRO A 66 14.74 17.44 3.94
CA PRO A 66 15.49 17.01 5.11
C PRO A 66 15.34 15.49 5.26
N LEU A 67 16.47 14.81 5.43
CA LEU A 67 16.51 13.39 5.78
C LEU A 67 15.67 13.17 7.04
N HIS A 68 14.82 12.18 7.01
CA HIS A 68 14.03 11.80 8.19
C HIS A 68 14.98 11.38 9.32
N LYS A 69 15.05 12.18 10.38
CA LYS A 69 15.85 11.91 11.59
C LYS A 69 15.02 11.35 12.75
N GLY A 70 13.73 11.07 12.52
CA GLY A 70 12.81 10.53 13.52
C GLY A 70 12.85 9.01 13.63
N SER A 71 12.09 8.47 14.60
CA SER A 71 11.88 7.03 14.72
C SER A 71 11.26 6.44 13.47
N ILE A 72 11.74 5.25 13.05
CA ILE A 72 11.14 4.49 11.95
C ILE A 72 9.68 4.08 12.26
N TRP A 73 9.31 4.05 13.55
CA TRP A 73 8.00 3.69 14.07
C TRP A 73 7.06 4.88 14.25
N HIS A 74 7.45 6.06 13.77
CA HIS A 74 6.56 7.22 13.89
C HIS A 74 5.39 7.12 12.88
N PHE A 75 4.17 7.35 13.38
CA PHE A 75 2.95 7.42 12.58
C PHE A 75 2.27 8.76 12.81
N SER A 76 1.98 9.50 11.74
CA SER A 76 1.16 10.70 11.84
C SER A 76 -0.31 10.35 12.05
N LYS A 77 -1.09 11.28 12.65
CA LYS A 77 -2.53 11.08 12.82
C LYS A 77 -3.24 10.87 11.48
N THR A 78 -2.83 11.61 10.46
CA THR A 78 -3.37 11.52 9.09
C THR A 78 -3.07 10.14 8.48
N GLU A 79 -1.86 9.61 8.65
CA GLU A 79 -1.51 8.29 8.16
C GLU A 79 -2.35 7.19 8.81
N VAL A 80 -2.48 7.21 10.15
CA VAL A 80 -3.28 6.22 10.88
C VAL A 80 -4.74 6.29 10.43
N GLN A 81 -5.30 7.49 10.33
CA GLN A 81 -6.68 7.67 9.86
C GLN A 81 -6.89 7.13 8.46
N GLN A 82 -5.99 7.46 7.52
CA GLN A 82 -6.12 7.04 6.13
C GLN A 82 -5.87 5.53 5.95
N LEU A 83 -4.93 4.96 6.69
CA LEU A 83 -4.70 3.51 6.69
C LEU A 83 -5.91 2.76 7.24
N THR A 84 -6.52 3.26 8.32
CA THR A 84 -7.76 2.71 8.88
C THR A 84 -8.92 2.80 7.88
N GLN A 85 -9.11 3.94 7.24
CA GLN A 85 -10.14 4.11 6.21
C GLN A 85 -9.94 3.14 5.04
N ALA A 86 -8.71 2.98 4.56
CA ALA A 86 -8.38 2.06 3.49
C ALA A 86 -8.65 0.60 3.90
N THR A 87 -8.27 0.22 5.12
CA THR A 87 -8.50 -1.12 5.68
C THR A 87 -9.99 -1.43 5.80
N ILE A 88 -10.79 -0.50 6.33
CA ILE A 88 -12.26 -0.68 6.44
C ILE A 88 -12.90 -0.81 5.06
N ALA A 89 -12.57 0.09 4.12
CA ALA A 89 -13.12 0.03 2.77
C ALA A 89 -12.73 -1.27 2.05
N PHE A 90 -11.49 -1.73 2.22
CA PHE A 90 -11.04 -3.01 1.68
C PHE A 90 -11.81 -4.18 2.27
N THR A 91 -12.03 -4.19 3.59
CA THR A 91 -12.82 -5.21 4.28
C THR A 91 -14.27 -5.25 3.78
N ILE A 92 -14.90 -4.09 3.59
CA ILE A 92 -16.28 -4.00 3.06
C ILE A 92 -16.34 -4.57 1.64
N ALA A 93 -15.36 -4.23 0.79
CA ALA A 93 -15.29 -4.77 -0.58
C ALA A 93 -15.15 -6.30 -0.57
N LEU A 94 -14.32 -6.85 0.31
CA LEU A 94 -14.16 -8.29 0.49
C LEU A 94 -15.42 -8.96 1.06
N ALA A 95 -16.15 -8.29 1.95
CA ALA A 95 -17.44 -8.80 2.44
C ALA A 95 -18.48 -8.90 1.30
N PHE A 96 -18.53 -7.93 0.39
CA PHE A 96 -19.37 -8.04 -0.82
C PHE A 96 -18.96 -9.21 -1.72
N MET A 97 -17.65 -9.51 -1.79
CA MET A 97 -17.18 -10.66 -2.56
C MET A 97 -17.72 -11.98 -2.01
N THR A 98 -17.89 -12.13 -0.69
CA THR A 98 -18.43 -13.37 -0.08
C THR A 98 -19.87 -13.65 -0.45
N THR A 99 -20.64 -12.62 -0.73
CA THR A 99 -22.08 -12.72 -1.02
C THR A 99 -22.41 -12.49 -2.50
N GLY A 100 -21.39 -12.27 -3.35
CA GLY A 100 -21.59 -12.00 -4.77
C GLY A 100 -22.19 -10.62 -5.06
N GLY A 101 -21.94 -9.64 -4.19
CA GLY A 101 -22.39 -8.26 -4.32
C GLY A 101 -23.53 -7.88 -3.40
N ILE A 102 -24.14 -6.71 -3.65
CA ILE A 102 -25.14 -6.11 -2.76
C ILE A 102 -26.41 -6.93 -2.65
N PHE A 103 -26.87 -7.54 -3.73
CA PHE A 103 -28.10 -8.36 -3.71
C PHE A 103 -27.91 -9.61 -2.85
N GLY A 104 -26.75 -10.27 -2.93
CA GLY A 104 -26.42 -11.39 -2.06
C GLY A 104 -26.23 -10.96 -0.60
N ALA A 105 -25.68 -9.78 -0.35
CA ALA A 105 -25.54 -9.22 1.00
C ALA A 105 -26.91 -8.92 1.64
N LEU A 106 -27.86 -8.40 0.85
CA LEU A 106 -29.24 -8.16 1.31
C LEU A 106 -30.01 -9.47 1.57
N SER A 107 -29.77 -10.49 0.74
CA SER A 107 -30.40 -11.82 0.91
C SER A 107 -29.84 -12.61 2.08
N ASN A 108 -28.53 -12.45 2.37
CA ASN A 108 -27.81 -13.15 3.43
C ASN A 108 -26.93 -12.20 4.26
N PRO A 109 -27.54 -11.29 5.05
CA PRO A 109 -26.79 -10.28 5.79
C PRO A 109 -25.83 -10.88 6.84
N LEU A 110 -26.17 -12.03 7.41
CA LEU A 110 -25.30 -12.73 8.35
C LEU A 110 -24.02 -13.23 7.67
N SER A 111 -24.12 -13.80 6.47
CA SER A 111 -22.94 -14.23 5.69
C SER A 111 -22.06 -13.04 5.29
N PHE A 112 -22.66 -11.89 4.97
CA PHE A 112 -21.91 -10.67 4.71
C PHE A 112 -21.11 -10.21 5.93
N ILE A 113 -21.73 -10.20 7.12
CA ILE A 113 -21.07 -9.78 8.37
C ILE A 113 -19.96 -10.77 8.75
N ILE A 114 -20.27 -12.07 8.77
CA ILE A 114 -19.27 -13.11 9.13
C ILE A 114 -18.11 -13.09 8.12
N GLY A 115 -18.40 -13.04 6.83
CA GLY A 115 -17.38 -12.92 5.80
C GLY A 115 -16.51 -11.68 5.98
N GLY A 116 -17.13 -10.54 6.28
CA GLY A 116 -16.41 -9.29 6.59
C GLY A 116 -15.45 -9.46 7.77
N ILE A 117 -15.89 -10.10 8.87
CA ILE A 117 -15.05 -10.34 10.05
C ILE A 117 -13.88 -11.28 9.70
N VAL A 118 -14.14 -12.38 9.01
CA VAL A 118 -13.11 -13.35 8.61
C VAL A 118 -12.06 -12.67 7.72
N TYR A 119 -12.49 -11.92 6.70
CA TYR A 119 -11.56 -11.22 5.81
C TYR A 119 -10.85 -10.06 6.50
N PHE A 120 -11.49 -9.38 7.44
CA PHE A 120 -10.82 -8.38 8.28
C PHE A 120 -9.64 -9.00 9.03
N ILE A 121 -9.85 -10.13 9.68
CA ILE A 121 -8.81 -10.81 10.45
C ILE A 121 -7.72 -11.38 9.53
N ALA A 122 -8.11 -11.96 8.40
CA ALA A 122 -7.19 -12.64 7.50
C ALA A 122 -6.40 -11.68 6.57
N LEU A 123 -7.05 -10.66 6.00
CA LEU A 123 -6.45 -9.85 4.93
C LEU A 123 -6.04 -8.46 5.36
N SER A 124 -6.63 -7.89 6.41
CA SER A 124 -6.18 -6.57 6.90
C SER A 124 -4.70 -6.57 7.32
N PRO A 125 -4.20 -7.57 8.06
CA PRO A 125 -2.77 -7.66 8.34
C PRO A 125 -1.91 -7.80 7.07
N ALA A 126 -2.37 -8.58 6.08
CA ALA A 126 -1.66 -8.75 4.82
C ALA A 126 -1.47 -7.43 4.07
N PHE A 127 -2.53 -6.62 3.98
CA PHE A 127 -2.50 -5.29 3.37
C PHE A 127 -1.67 -4.30 4.21
N VAL A 128 -1.98 -4.19 5.51
CA VAL A 128 -1.32 -3.21 6.39
C VAL A 128 0.18 -3.47 6.47
N LEU A 129 0.60 -4.73 6.68
CA LEU A 129 2.01 -5.08 6.78
C LEU A 129 2.76 -4.92 5.45
N HIS A 130 2.10 -5.15 4.32
CA HIS A 130 2.65 -4.83 2.99
C HIS A 130 2.99 -3.34 2.88
N GLU A 131 2.04 -2.44 3.19
CA GLU A 131 2.27 -1.00 3.14
C GLU A 131 3.32 -0.54 4.17
N LEU A 132 3.29 -1.09 5.38
CA LEU A 132 4.30 -0.78 6.40
C LEU A 132 5.70 -1.24 6.00
N ALA A 133 5.83 -2.34 5.26
CA ALA A 133 7.12 -2.79 4.75
C ALA A 133 7.74 -1.76 3.79
N HIS A 134 6.95 -1.18 2.89
CA HIS A 134 7.41 -0.08 2.05
C HIS A 134 7.86 1.13 2.87
N LYS A 135 7.07 1.52 3.87
CA LYS A 135 7.38 2.64 4.77
C LYS A 135 8.68 2.41 5.51
N PHE A 136 8.86 1.25 6.15
CA PHE A 136 10.06 0.96 6.91
C PHE A 136 11.30 0.86 6.01
N ALA A 137 11.18 0.24 4.84
CA ALA A 137 12.25 0.20 3.86
C ALA A 137 12.66 1.61 3.40
N ALA A 138 11.70 2.50 3.13
CA ALA A 138 11.98 3.88 2.73
C ALA A 138 12.67 4.67 3.86
N ARG A 139 12.20 4.51 5.09
CA ARG A 139 12.78 5.19 6.26
C ARG A 139 14.19 4.71 6.57
N ASN A 140 14.51 3.44 6.36
CA ASN A 140 15.88 2.94 6.49
C ASN A 140 16.85 3.60 5.50
N TYR A 141 16.35 4.10 4.36
CA TYR A 141 17.13 4.92 3.44
C TYR A 141 17.07 6.41 3.75
N GLY A 142 16.53 6.80 4.91
CA GLY A 142 16.44 8.19 5.36
C GLY A 142 15.38 9.02 4.65
N CYS A 143 14.42 8.38 3.97
CA CYS A 143 13.32 9.05 3.31
C CYS A 143 12.15 9.30 4.27
N TRP A 144 11.43 10.40 4.06
CA TRP A 144 10.09 10.51 4.61
C TRP A 144 9.18 9.52 3.89
N ALA A 145 8.35 8.80 4.64
CA ALA A 145 7.43 7.83 4.08
C ALA A 145 6.18 7.70 4.95
N GLU A 146 5.01 7.87 4.33
CA GLU A 146 3.70 7.71 4.98
C GLU A 146 2.67 7.16 4.01
N PHE A 147 1.75 6.34 4.50
CA PHE A 147 0.63 5.86 3.70
C PHE A 147 -0.36 6.99 3.41
N ARG A 148 -0.82 7.06 2.15
CA ARG A 148 -1.90 7.96 1.72
C ARG A 148 -2.96 7.17 0.98
N ALA A 149 -4.19 7.26 1.48
CA ALA A 149 -5.35 6.65 0.84
C ALA A 149 -5.71 7.36 -0.46
N SER A 150 -6.27 6.62 -1.41
CA SER A 150 -6.89 7.15 -2.62
C SER A 150 -8.41 7.18 -2.44
N PRO A 151 -9.04 8.31 -2.11
CA PRO A 151 -10.48 8.36 -1.85
C PRO A 151 -11.31 7.92 -3.06
N SER A 152 -10.84 8.23 -4.27
CA SER A 152 -11.49 7.78 -5.51
C SER A 152 -11.31 6.27 -5.74
N GLY A 153 -10.11 5.75 -5.48
CA GLY A 153 -9.81 4.32 -5.57
C GLY A 153 -10.60 3.49 -4.57
N LEU A 154 -10.74 3.97 -3.33
CA LEU A 154 -11.55 3.32 -2.30
C LEU A 154 -13.02 3.27 -2.69
N ARG A 155 -13.61 4.40 -3.08
CA ARG A 155 -15.01 4.48 -3.51
C ARG A 155 -15.28 3.59 -4.72
N PHE A 156 -14.43 3.68 -5.74
CA PHE A 156 -14.55 2.85 -6.93
C PHE A 156 -14.50 1.37 -6.59
N GLY A 157 -13.53 0.93 -5.77
CA GLY A 157 -13.39 -0.47 -5.40
C GLY A 157 -14.56 -1.02 -4.60
N VAL A 158 -15.09 -0.25 -3.64
CA VAL A 158 -16.27 -0.66 -2.86
C VAL A 158 -17.52 -0.72 -3.74
N ILE A 159 -17.75 0.27 -4.61
CA ILE A 159 -18.90 0.28 -5.53
C ILE A 159 -18.80 -0.90 -6.51
N LEU A 160 -17.62 -1.13 -7.08
CA LEU A 160 -17.40 -2.25 -7.99
C LEU A 160 -17.70 -3.59 -7.29
N ALA A 161 -17.18 -3.79 -6.08
CA ALA A 161 -17.44 -5.00 -5.31
C ALA A 161 -18.92 -5.16 -4.94
N ALA A 162 -19.60 -4.07 -4.59
CA ALA A 162 -21.02 -4.09 -4.30
C ALA A 162 -21.87 -4.48 -5.53
N ILE A 163 -21.51 -4.05 -6.73
CA ILE A 163 -22.25 -4.34 -7.96
C ILE A 163 -21.92 -5.75 -8.50
N THR A 164 -20.65 -6.12 -8.52
CA THR A 164 -20.18 -7.31 -9.24
C THR A 164 -19.77 -8.48 -8.34
N GLY A 165 -19.58 -8.26 -7.05
CA GLY A 165 -18.95 -9.23 -6.15
C GLY A 165 -17.44 -9.43 -6.42
N ILE A 166 -16.82 -8.62 -7.28
CA ILE A 166 -15.41 -8.71 -7.63
C ILE A 166 -14.64 -7.58 -6.95
N VAL A 167 -13.57 -7.91 -6.25
CA VAL A 167 -12.69 -6.90 -5.63
C VAL A 167 -11.57 -6.51 -6.59
N PHE A 168 -11.61 -5.29 -7.08
CA PHE A 168 -10.53 -4.65 -7.80
C PHE A 168 -10.37 -3.22 -7.27
N MET A 169 -9.36 -3.00 -6.43
CA MET A 169 -9.22 -1.77 -5.67
C MET A 169 -7.76 -1.31 -5.63
N ALA A 170 -7.57 0.01 -5.73
CA ALA A 170 -6.33 0.69 -5.40
C ALA A 170 -6.54 1.53 -4.13
N PRO A 171 -6.36 0.97 -2.93
CA PRO A 171 -6.76 1.62 -1.68
C PRO A 171 -5.92 2.85 -1.35
N GLY A 172 -4.72 2.92 -1.87
CA GLY A 172 -3.73 3.97 -1.62
C GLY A 172 -2.33 3.46 -1.89
N ALA A 173 -1.34 4.19 -1.42
CA ALA A 173 0.07 3.80 -1.49
C ALA A 173 0.91 4.53 -0.46
N VAL A 174 2.07 3.99 -0.11
CA VAL A 174 3.08 4.72 0.67
C VAL A 174 3.74 5.76 -0.23
N MET A 175 3.56 7.02 0.15
CA MET A 175 4.24 8.16 -0.45
C MET A 175 5.66 8.25 0.12
N VAL A 176 6.64 8.37 -0.75
CA VAL A 176 8.05 8.45 -0.37
C VAL A 176 8.63 9.77 -0.88
N ALA A 177 9.22 10.55 0.02
CA ALA A 177 9.91 11.80 -0.29
C ALA A 177 11.34 11.74 0.24
N GLY A 178 12.30 12.07 -0.63
CA GLY A 178 13.74 12.04 -0.31
C GLY A 178 14.58 11.71 -1.54
N ASN A 179 15.89 11.75 -1.37
CA ASN A 179 16.83 11.40 -2.43
C ASN A 179 17.05 9.89 -2.44
N THR A 180 16.40 9.19 -3.37
CA THR A 180 16.59 7.76 -3.56
C THR A 180 17.21 7.45 -4.91
N THR A 181 18.14 6.49 -4.93
CA THR A 181 18.61 5.88 -6.17
C THR A 181 17.54 4.94 -6.75
N THR A 182 17.63 4.65 -8.04
CA THR A 182 16.74 3.64 -8.68
C THR A 182 16.80 2.30 -7.95
N SER A 183 17.99 1.90 -7.47
CA SER A 183 18.16 0.66 -6.70
C SER A 183 17.45 0.70 -5.35
N GLN A 184 17.59 1.77 -4.59
CA GLN A 184 16.89 1.94 -3.32
C GLN A 184 15.38 1.93 -3.52
N PHE A 185 14.88 2.66 -4.53
CA PHE A 185 13.46 2.71 -4.84
C PHE A 185 12.89 1.34 -5.25
N GLY A 186 13.66 0.55 -6.03
CA GLY A 186 13.29 -0.83 -6.36
C GLY A 186 13.25 -1.75 -5.15
N LYS A 187 14.19 -1.62 -4.20
CA LYS A 187 14.20 -2.37 -2.95
C LYS A 187 13.04 -1.98 -2.03
N ILE A 188 12.71 -0.69 -1.96
CA ILE A 188 11.53 -0.21 -1.26
C ILE A 188 10.27 -0.86 -1.84
N ALA A 189 10.13 -0.85 -3.17
CA ALA A 189 9.00 -1.47 -3.85
C ALA A 189 8.93 -2.99 -3.64
N LEU A 190 10.07 -3.66 -3.52
CA LEU A 190 10.11 -5.11 -3.29
C LEU A 190 9.68 -5.51 -1.87
N ALA A 191 9.82 -4.62 -0.89
CA ALA A 191 9.53 -4.91 0.51
C ALA A 191 8.09 -5.40 0.75
N GLY A 192 7.10 -4.82 0.06
CA GLY A 192 5.70 -5.25 0.16
C GLY A 192 5.47 -6.68 -0.31
N PRO A 193 5.78 -7.02 -1.57
CA PRO A 193 5.64 -8.39 -2.07
C PRO A 193 6.41 -9.43 -1.25
N VAL A 194 7.63 -9.12 -0.78
CA VAL A 194 8.40 -10.00 0.11
C VAL A 194 7.66 -10.25 1.42
N THR A 195 7.05 -9.23 2.00
CA THR A 195 6.25 -9.36 3.21
C THR A 195 5.06 -10.28 3.00
N ASN A 196 4.35 -10.17 1.87
CA ASN A 196 3.25 -11.09 1.57
C ASN A 196 3.73 -12.54 1.41
N VAL A 197 4.87 -12.78 0.77
CA VAL A 197 5.47 -14.13 0.68
C VAL A 197 5.80 -14.66 2.09
N ALA A 198 6.39 -13.84 2.95
CA ALA A 198 6.72 -14.23 4.34
C ALA A 198 5.46 -14.55 5.15
N LEU A 199 4.40 -13.76 5.03
CA LEU A 199 3.12 -14.01 5.68
C LEU A 199 2.42 -15.26 5.14
N TRP A 200 2.55 -15.53 3.84
CA TRP A 200 2.06 -16.77 3.26
C TRP A 200 2.80 -17.99 3.82
N LEU A 201 4.14 -17.91 3.92
CA LEU A 201 4.96 -18.97 4.51
C LEU A 201 4.62 -19.20 6.00
N LEU A 202 4.30 -18.13 6.74
CA LEU A 202 3.80 -18.24 8.10
C LEU A 202 2.48 -19.02 8.13
N GLY A 203 1.56 -18.76 7.19
CA GLY A 203 0.34 -19.53 7.02
C GLY A 203 0.61 -21.00 6.72
N LEU A 204 1.55 -21.29 5.82
CA LEU A 204 1.95 -22.67 5.52
C LEU A 204 2.51 -23.38 6.77
N LEU A 205 3.31 -22.69 7.57
CA LEU A 205 3.82 -23.24 8.83
C LEU A 205 2.68 -23.63 9.78
N VAL A 206 1.65 -22.79 9.91
CA VAL A 206 0.45 -23.09 10.72
C VAL A 206 -0.23 -24.37 10.23
N VAL A 207 -0.35 -24.55 8.92
CA VAL A 207 -0.93 -25.75 8.30
C VAL A 207 -0.06 -26.99 8.60
N LEU A 208 1.26 -26.88 8.39
CA LEU A 208 2.20 -28.00 8.60
C LEU A 208 2.30 -28.43 10.08
N LEU A 209 2.01 -27.54 11.02
CA LEU A 209 1.95 -27.86 12.45
C LEU A 209 0.62 -28.51 12.86
N GLY A 210 -0.30 -28.77 11.92
CA GLY A 210 -1.60 -29.40 12.20
C GLY A 210 -2.57 -28.51 12.98
N LEU A 211 -2.32 -27.18 13.09
CA LEU A 211 -3.19 -26.28 13.83
C LEU A 211 -4.53 -26.01 13.14
N THR A 212 -4.68 -26.49 11.91
CA THR A 212 -5.91 -26.38 11.09
C THR A 212 -7.00 -27.37 11.50
N ASP A 213 -6.72 -28.33 12.38
CA ASP A 213 -7.74 -29.19 12.99
C ASP A 213 -8.75 -28.37 13.81
N VAL A 214 -8.35 -27.18 14.26
CA VAL A 214 -9.26 -26.20 14.85
C VAL A 214 -10.01 -25.49 13.74
N SER A 215 -11.33 -25.69 13.64
CA SER A 215 -12.18 -25.16 12.56
C SER A 215 -12.07 -23.63 12.37
N LEU A 216 -11.90 -22.89 13.47
CA LEU A 216 -11.68 -21.43 13.41
C LEU A 216 -10.35 -21.08 12.72
N VAL A 217 -9.29 -21.82 13.01
CA VAL A 217 -7.98 -21.61 12.38
C VAL A 217 -8.08 -21.91 10.89
N ALA A 218 -8.71 -23.03 10.51
CA ALA A 218 -8.94 -23.39 9.12
C ALA A 218 -9.72 -22.30 8.35
N THR A 219 -10.74 -21.72 8.99
CA THR A 219 -11.58 -20.65 8.42
C THR A 219 -10.77 -19.37 8.13
N ILE A 220 -9.78 -19.05 8.95
CA ILE A 220 -8.96 -17.84 8.80
C ILE A 220 -7.76 -18.09 7.89
N ILE A 221 -7.11 -19.27 8.00
CA ILE A 221 -5.83 -19.51 7.33
C ILE A 221 -5.98 -19.65 5.81
N LYS A 222 -7.11 -20.20 5.33
CA LYS A 222 -7.40 -20.28 3.89
C LYS A 222 -7.42 -18.87 3.26
N PRO A 223 -8.28 -17.93 3.68
CA PRO A 223 -8.25 -16.57 3.13
C PRO A 223 -6.93 -15.83 3.41
N TRP A 224 -6.25 -16.10 4.54
CA TRP A 224 -4.92 -15.55 4.81
C TRP A 224 -3.91 -15.94 3.73
N MET A 225 -3.80 -17.22 3.39
CA MET A 225 -2.86 -17.70 2.38
C MET A 225 -3.26 -17.20 1.00
N TRP A 226 -4.56 -17.25 0.64
CA TRP A 226 -5.04 -16.69 -0.62
C TRP A 226 -4.80 -15.20 -0.74
N GLY A 227 -5.12 -14.43 0.29
CA GLY A 227 -4.96 -12.99 0.27
C GLY A 227 -3.51 -12.56 0.10
N ASN A 228 -2.58 -13.19 0.82
CA ASN A 228 -1.16 -12.90 0.68
C ASN A 228 -0.62 -13.29 -0.70
N ALA A 229 -0.99 -14.43 -1.24
CA ALA A 229 -0.61 -14.84 -2.59
C ALA A 229 -1.15 -13.89 -3.67
N VAL A 230 -2.43 -13.49 -3.56
CA VAL A 230 -3.06 -12.56 -4.52
C VAL A 230 -2.45 -11.17 -4.40
N LEU A 231 -2.30 -10.61 -3.18
CA LEU A 231 -1.71 -9.28 -2.97
C LEU A 231 -0.27 -9.22 -3.49
N GLY A 232 0.55 -10.24 -3.18
CA GLY A 232 1.92 -10.32 -3.67
C GLY A 232 1.97 -10.40 -5.19
N THR A 233 1.20 -11.29 -5.80
CA THR A 233 1.17 -11.49 -7.24
C THR A 233 0.63 -10.27 -7.99
N PHE A 234 -0.46 -9.68 -7.49
CA PHE A 234 -1.06 -8.49 -8.09
C PHE A 234 -0.08 -7.31 -8.10
N ASN A 235 0.63 -7.10 -6.98
CA ASN A 235 1.63 -6.04 -6.91
C ASN A 235 2.87 -6.29 -7.76
N MET A 236 3.13 -7.54 -8.18
CA MET A 236 4.19 -7.85 -9.16
C MET A 236 3.80 -7.54 -10.61
N ILE A 237 2.55 -7.18 -10.92
CA ILE A 237 2.17 -6.77 -12.28
C ILE A 237 2.93 -5.48 -12.64
N PRO A 238 3.66 -5.44 -13.80
CA PRO A 238 4.53 -4.32 -14.15
C PRO A 238 3.76 -3.15 -14.81
N LEU A 239 2.60 -2.80 -14.25
CA LEU A 239 1.69 -1.77 -14.78
C LEU A 239 1.37 -0.70 -13.74
N GLY A 240 1.09 0.51 -14.21
CA GLY A 240 0.58 1.60 -13.40
C GLY A 240 1.41 1.93 -12.15
N PRO A 241 0.77 2.10 -11.00
CA PRO A 241 1.42 2.44 -9.73
C PRO A 241 2.01 1.25 -8.99
N LEU A 242 1.73 0.01 -9.46
CA LEU A 242 2.09 -1.23 -8.79
C LEU A 242 3.60 -1.40 -8.64
N ASP A 243 4.01 -2.21 -7.68
CA ASP A 243 5.42 -2.35 -7.31
C ASP A 243 6.25 -3.06 -8.38
N GLY A 244 5.65 -3.99 -9.10
CA GLY A 244 6.31 -4.72 -10.18
C GLY A 244 6.95 -3.80 -11.23
N ARG A 245 6.32 -2.68 -11.57
CA ARG A 245 6.90 -1.69 -12.49
C ARG A 245 8.18 -1.06 -11.93
N LYS A 246 8.20 -0.74 -10.64
CA LYS A 246 9.35 -0.13 -9.95
C LYS A 246 10.49 -1.14 -9.83
N ILE A 247 10.16 -2.39 -9.46
CA ILE A 247 11.10 -3.50 -9.33
C ILE A 247 11.73 -3.83 -10.69
N LYS A 248 10.90 -3.98 -11.73
CA LYS A 248 11.36 -4.27 -13.10
C LYS A 248 12.29 -3.18 -13.65
N ARG A 249 11.99 -1.90 -13.33
CA ARG A 249 12.84 -0.78 -13.73
C ARG A 249 14.20 -0.81 -13.02
N TRP A 250 14.26 -1.32 -11.80
CA TRP A 250 15.51 -1.48 -11.06
C TRP A 250 16.30 -2.68 -11.55
N SER A 251 15.66 -3.87 -11.60
CA SER A 251 16.31 -5.12 -12.01
C SER A 251 15.29 -6.09 -12.60
N GLN A 252 15.48 -6.42 -13.87
CA GLN A 252 14.63 -7.41 -14.56
C GLN A 252 14.78 -8.81 -13.95
N THR A 253 16.00 -9.21 -13.58
CA THR A 253 16.25 -10.53 -12.96
C THR A 253 15.51 -10.69 -11.65
N ILE A 254 15.60 -9.69 -10.75
CA ILE A 254 14.91 -9.70 -9.47
C ILE A 254 13.39 -9.67 -9.69
N PHE A 255 12.91 -8.90 -10.67
CA PHE A 255 11.50 -8.85 -11.01
C PHE A 255 10.98 -10.23 -11.44
N TYR A 256 11.63 -10.89 -12.41
CA TYR A 256 11.16 -12.20 -12.88
C TYR A 256 11.26 -13.27 -11.80
N PHE A 257 12.33 -13.28 -11.00
CA PHE A 257 12.46 -14.20 -9.87
C PHE A 257 11.27 -14.08 -8.92
N TRP A 258 10.96 -12.86 -8.44
CA TRP A 258 9.85 -12.66 -7.49
C TRP A 258 8.47 -12.84 -8.14
N ALA A 259 8.33 -12.51 -9.41
CA ALA A 259 7.10 -12.82 -10.14
C ALA A 259 6.82 -14.33 -10.20
N VAL A 260 7.84 -15.14 -10.48
CA VAL A 260 7.72 -16.62 -10.45
C VAL A 260 7.38 -17.09 -9.04
N VAL A 261 8.08 -16.60 -8.02
CA VAL A 261 7.77 -16.93 -6.61
C VAL A 261 6.31 -16.62 -6.29
N CYS A 262 5.83 -15.40 -6.54
CA CYS A 262 4.45 -15.03 -6.25
C CYS A 262 3.43 -15.87 -7.04
N CYS A 263 3.67 -16.12 -8.33
CA CYS A 263 2.79 -16.99 -9.13
C CYS A 263 2.78 -18.44 -8.63
N SER A 264 3.92 -18.95 -8.13
CA SER A 264 3.97 -20.29 -7.55
C SER A 264 3.13 -20.44 -6.29
N LEU A 265 2.95 -19.37 -5.51
CA LEU A 265 2.04 -19.36 -4.34
C LEU A 265 0.57 -19.51 -4.78
N ILE A 266 0.17 -18.82 -5.85
CA ILE A 266 -1.18 -18.98 -6.42
C ILE A 266 -1.37 -20.42 -6.91
N TRP A 267 -0.39 -20.94 -7.67
CA TRP A 267 -0.43 -22.31 -8.17
C TRP A 267 -0.54 -23.33 -7.03
N PHE A 268 0.23 -23.14 -5.95
CA PHE A 268 0.17 -24.00 -4.77
C PHE A 268 -1.21 -23.95 -4.11
N ASN A 269 -1.77 -22.76 -3.92
CA ASN A 269 -3.10 -22.60 -3.32
C ASN A 269 -4.18 -23.30 -4.15
N LEU A 270 -4.10 -23.20 -5.48
CA LEU A 270 -5.05 -23.85 -6.38
C LEU A 270 -5.02 -25.39 -6.30
N ASN A 271 -3.81 -25.97 -6.20
CA ASN A 271 -3.63 -27.41 -6.35
C ASN A 271 -3.51 -28.17 -5.02
N HIS A 272 -3.03 -27.54 -3.97
CA HIS A 272 -2.64 -28.25 -2.73
C HIS A 272 -3.35 -27.74 -1.46
N LEU A 273 -3.73 -26.45 -1.40
CA LEU A 273 -4.22 -25.87 -0.16
C LEU A 273 -5.48 -26.55 0.37
N ASN A 274 -6.43 -26.88 -0.50
CA ASN A 274 -7.67 -27.55 -0.07
C ASN A 274 -7.43 -28.97 0.46
N GLY A 275 -6.44 -29.69 -0.08
CA GLY A 275 -6.09 -31.02 0.41
C GLY A 275 -5.29 -31.02 1.71
N LEU A 276 -4.65 -29.88 2.05
CA LEU A 276 -3.89 -29.72 3.30
C LEU A 276 -4.75 -29.22 4.47
N ILE A 277 -5.89 -28.59 4.16
CA ILE A 277 -6.81 -28.00 5.14
C ILE A 277 -8.21 -28.66 4.92
N ALA A 278 -8.23 -29.95 4.82
CA ALA A 278 -9.48 -30.72 4.66
C ALA A 278 -10.11 -31.08 6.01
#